data_eb31b7ccaa255c503a681aacba997d2c
#
_entry.id   eb31b7ccaa255c503a681aacba997d2c
#
_cell.length_a   1.000
_cell.length_b   1.000
_cell.length_c   1.000
_cell.angle_alpha   90.00
_cell.angle_beta   90.00
_cell.angle_gamma   90.00
#
_symmetry.space_group_name_H-M   'P 1'
#
loop_
_entity.id
_entity.type
_entity.pdbx_description
1 polymer ?
#
loop_
_entity_poly.entity_id
_entity_poly.type
_entity_poly.pdbx_seq_one_letter_code
_entity_poly.pdbx_strand_id
1 'polypeptide(L)'
;MARFLDPPKPKAQIPAEKIDKEYKAMRLKVFLGAFLGYAAYYLVRKNLSLAAPDMINDGILDAGKVGLAMSAVSIAYAFSKFVMGSVSDRSDARKFLCVGLILSALTMMAVGLIPFGPNTAVNTAIIFVLMLIVGWLSGFGWPPCGRIMAHWFSQNERSFKMSVWNVSHTIGSFSLGFLAIAGVSLAADLGIAQTWRGNFVFPALVAMAIALFCWWAIRDTPESCGLPAVGDWRNDHSGVKSKGAAGEKLPFKTLFVDYVLKNKLLWIVAISNVAVYMVRYGIGDWAPTYLQTKGIMTAAESKVAFSVHNIVGAVGTIACGWATSKIFKGRCAPMNVICMFLCALGVLLYWLVGAGIIQVEPAMQKVLVYVALCLIGFFIYGPVALTGVQALNLVPKNAAGTAAGFVGLFGYLVGDAVCSKIVVGGIANGSSWDTAMLSVAIGALI
;
A
#
# COMPACT_ATOMS: atom_id res chain seq x y z
N MET A 1 -25.67 12.37 2.14
CA MET A 1 -24.61 11.35 1.94
C MET A 1 -24.86 10.07 2.74
N ALA A 2 -25.34 10.18 3.98
CA ALA A 2 -25.58 9.03 4.86
C ALA A 2 -26.48 7.95 4.22
N ARG A 3 -27.67 8.28 3.72
CA ARG A 3 -28.61 7.28 3.15
C ARG A 3 -28.09 6.47 1.96
N PHE A 4 -27.18 7.01 1.13
CA PHE A 4 -26.65 6.27 -0.01
C PHE A 4 -25.68 5.17 0.42
N LEU A 5 -24.88 5.42 1.44
CA LEU A 5 -23.87 4.47 1.95
C LEU A 5 -24.44 3.48 2.98
N ASP A 6 -25.71 3.61 3.38
CA ASP A 6 -26.30 2.72 4.38
C ASP A 6 -26.20 1.25 3.95
N PRO A 7 -25.92 0.33 4.90
CA PRO A 7 -25.88 -1.10 4.63
C PRO A 7 -27.23 -1.60 4.08
N PRO A 8 -27.22 -2.53 3.13
CA PRO A 8 -28.44 -3.11 2.62
C PRO A 8 -29.16 -3.93 3.71
N LYS A 9 -30.49 -3.89 3.72
CA LYS A 9 -31.29 -4.72 4.63
C LYS A 9 -31.19 -6.20 4.24
N PRO A 10 -31.24 -7.12 5.22
CA PRO A 10 -31.37 -8.54 4.95
C PRO A 10 -32.57 -8.84 4.08
N LYS A 11 -32.44 -9.77 3.14
CA LYS A 11 -33.51 -10.29 2.30
C LYS A 11 -34.08 -11.58 2.87
N ALA A 12 -35.26 -11.94 2.45
CA ALA A 12 -35.86 -13.26 2.74
C ALA A 12 -34.88 -14.36 2.25
N GLN A 13 -34.73 -15.40 3.05
CA GLN A 13 -33.83 -16.50 2.76
C GLN A 13 -34.30 -17.27 1.52
N ILE A 14 -33.38 -17.60 0.64
CA ILE A 14 -33.63 -18.42 -0.55
C ILE A 14 -33.90 -19.89 -0.14
N PRO A 15 -34.54 -20.72 -1.01
CA PRO A 15 -34.79 -22.13 -0.74
C PRO A 15 -33.48 -22.88 -0.38
N ALA A 16 -33.57 -23.75 0.62
CA ALA A 16 -32.41 -24.48 1.18
C ALA A 16 -31.56 -25.21 0.13
N GLU A 17 -32.21 -25.79 -0.89
CA GLU A 17 -31.58 -26.53 -1.98
C GLU A 17 -30.61 -25.68 -2.83
N LYS A 18 -30.83 -24.36 -2.89
CA LYS A 18 -30.03 -23.44 -3.70
C LYS A 18 -28.91 -22.77 -2.90
N ILE A 19 -28.97 -22.79 -1.57
CA ILE A 19 -28.06 -22.06 -0.69
C ILE A 19 -26.61 -22.42 -0.99
N ASP A 20 -26.24 -23.69 -1.03
CA ASP A 20 -24.85 -24.13 -1.14
C ASP A 20 -24.22 -23.72 -2.48
N LYS A 21 -24.96 -23.87 -3.58
CA LYS A 21 -24.54 -23.45 -4.92
C LYS A 21 -24.34 -21.95 -5.03
N GLU A 22 -25.33 -21.18 -4.59
CA GLU A 22 -25.28 -19.71 -4.63
C GLU A 22 -24.20 -19.17 -3.69
N TYR A 23 -24.03 -19.77 -2.52
CA TYR A 23 -23.00 -19.36 -1.57
C TYR A 23 -21.60 -19.52 -2.16
N LYS A 24 -21.28 -20.69 -2.75
CA LYS A 24 -19.98 -20.94 -3.38
C LYS A 24 -19.68 -19.96 -4.52
N ALA A 25 -20.68 -19.74 -5.40
CA ALA A 25 -20.54 -18.83 -6.53
C ALA A 25 -20.35 -17.37 -6.08
N MET A 26 -21.17 -16.91 -5.11
CA MET A 26 -21.05 -15.54 -4.61
C MET A 26 -19.77 -15.30 -3.82
N ARG A 27 -19.29 -16.25 -3.03
CA ARG A 27 -18.02 -16.11 -2.29
C ARG A 27 -16.83 -15.89 -3.22
N LEU A 28 -16.75 -16.66 -4.31
CA LEU A 28 -15.68 -16.49 -5.29
C LEU A 28 -15.76 -15.10 -5.93
N LYS A 29 -16.96 -14.71 -6.37
CA LYS A 29 -17.21 -13.42 -7.01
C LYS A 29 -16.88 -12.24 -6.08
N VAL A 30 -17.31 -12.29 -4.82
CA VAL A 30 -17.05 -11.27 -3.82
C VAL A 30 -15.56 -11.21 -3.45
N PHE A 31 -14.89 -12.38 -3.33
CA PHE A 31 -13.47 -12.43 -3.09
C PHE A 31 -12.67 -11.79 -4.22
N LEU A 32 -12.98 -12.14 -5.48
CA LEU A 32 -12.31 -11.54 -6.64
C LEU A 32 -12.59 -10.04 -6.73
N GLY A 33 -13.81 -9.61 -6.45
CA GLY A 33 -14.15 -8.18 -6.39
C GLY A 33 -13.35 -7.43 -5.34
N ALA A 34 -13.26 -7.95 -4.12
CA ALA A 34 -12.47 -7.35 -3.05
C ALA A 34 -10.95 -7.38 -3.36
N PHE A 35 -10.46 -8.45 -3.99
CA PHE A 35 -9.07 -8.59 -4.38
C PHE A 35 -8.68 -7.58 -5.47
N LEU A 36 -9.42 -7.56 -6.58
CA LEU A 36 -9.16 -6.64 -7.69
C LEU A 36 -9.43 -5.20 -7.30
N GLY A 37 -10.48 -4.93 -6.52
CA GLY A 37 -10.78 -3.59 -6.03
C GLY A 37 -9.66 -3.02 -5.19
N TYR A 38 -9.09 -3.80 -4.27
CA TYR A 38 -7.95 -3.34 -3.47
C TYR A 38 -6.67 -3.21 -4.30
N ALA A 39 -6.42 -4.12 -5.24
CA ALA A 39 -5.33 -3.99 -6.20
C ALA A 39 -5.44 -2.68 -7.01
N ALA A 40 -6.65 -2.33 -7.44
CA ALA A 40 -6.90 -1.13 -8.23
C ALA A 40 -6.61 0.18 -7.48
N TYR A 41 -6.73 0.23 -6.16
CA TYR A 41 -6.27 1.39 -5.39
C TYR A 41 -4.76 1.65 -5.55
N TYR A 42 -3.96 0.62 -5.82
CA TYR A 42 -2.53 0.79 -6.07
C TYR A 42 -2.21 1.23 -7.51
N LEU A 43 -3.16 1.09 -8.44
CA LEU A 43 -3.04 1.66 -9.79
C LEU A 43 -3.18 3.19 -9.80
N VAL A 44 -3.78 3.77 -8.76
CA VAL A 44 -4.06 5.22 -8.68
C VAL A 44 -3.44 5.87 -7.43
N ARG A 45 -2.35 5.30 -6.91
CA ARG A 45 -1.73 5.83 -5.69
C ARG A 45 -0.27 6.20 -5.87
N LYS A 46 0.47 5.50 -6.74
CA LYS A 46 1.93 5.65 -6.89
C LYS A 46 2.36 6.19 -8.27
N ASN A 47 1.42 6.69 -9.03
CA ASN A 47 1.64 7.18 -10.40
C ASN A 47 2.66 8.32 -10.45
N LEU A 48 2.65 9.21 -9.44
CA LEU A 48 3.57 10.34 -9.38
C LEU A 48 5.04 9.88 -9.30
N SER A 49 5.35 8.78 -8.60
CA SER A 49 6.72 8.25 -8.53
C SER A 49 7.24 7.74 -9.89
N LEU A 50 6.33 7.24 -10.75
CA LEU A 50 6.67 6.78 -12.11
C LEU A 50 6.75 7.91 -13.13
N ALA A 51 6.02 9.00 -12.92
CA ALA A 51 6.04 10.20 -13.77
C ALA A 51 7.09 11.22 -13.33
N ALA A 52 7.61 11.12 -12.11
CA ALA A 52 8.51 12.10 -11.51
C ALA A 52 9.74 12.43 -12.37
N PRO A 53 10.48 11.45 -12.97
CA PRO A 53 11.63 11.76 -13.80
C PRO A 53 11.28 12.69 -14.98
N ASP A 54 10.21 12.34 -15.68
CA ASP A 54 9.77 13.09 -16.86
C ASP A 54 9.27 14.49 -16.46
N MET A 55 8.53 14.60 -15.34
CA MET A 55 8.03 15.88 -14.82
C MET A 55 9.17 16.80 -14.33
N ILE A 56 10.28 16.23 -13.81
CA ILE A 56 11.47 16.98 -13.45
C ILE A 56 12.19 17.47 -14.70
N ASN A 57 12.36 16.62 -15.69
CA ASN A 57 13.01 16.97 -16.96
C ASN A 57 12.23 18.06 -17.72
N ASP A 58 10.89 18.02 -17.69
CA ASP A 58 10.02 19.04 -18.28
C ASP A 58 9.95 20.34 -17.43
N GLY A 59 10.62 20.41 -16.29
CA GLY A 59 10.62 21.58 -15.41
C GLY A 59 9.29 21.86 -14.70
N ILE A 60 8.37 20.88 -14.67
CA ILE A 60 7.08 21.01 -13.98
C ILE A 60 7.28 21.06 -12.46
N LEU A 61 8.19 20.22 -11.93
CA LEU A 61 8.58 20.14 -10.52
C LEU A 61 10.08 19.89 -10.41
N ASP A 62 10.68 20.21 -9.28
CA ASP A 62 12.00 19.67 -8.87
C ASP A 62 11.84 18.48 -7.93
N ALA A 63 12.94 17.77 -7.64
CA ALA A 63 12.91 16.58 -6.79
C ALA A 63 12.37 16.84 -5.38
N GLY A 64 12.70 17.99 -4.79
CA GLY A 64 12.17 18.39 -3.48
C GLY A 64 10.65 18.60 -3.50
N LYS A 65 10.12 19.24 -4.55
CA LYS A 65 8.69 19.46 -4.76
C LYS A 65 7.94 18.17 -5.09
N VAL A 66 8.55 17.26 -5.86
CA VAL A 66 8.02 15.90 -6.07
C VAL A 66 7.90 15.15 -4.73
N GLY A 67 8.95 15.18 -3.90
CA GLY A 67 8.93 14.58 -2.58
C GLY A 67 7.84 15.16 -1.68
N LEU A 68 7.70 16.49 -1.67
CA LEU A 68 6.63 17.17 -0.95
C LEU A 68 5.24 16.74 -1.44
N ALA A 69 5.01 16.69 -2.75
CA ALA A 69 3.74 16.26 -3.31
C ALA A 69 3.42 14.78 -3.00
N MET A 70 4.41 13.90 -3.11
CA MET A 70 4.24 12.49 -2.73
C MET A 70 3.96 12.30 -1.23
N SER A 71 4.53 13.14 -0.35
CA SER A 71 4.28 13.07 1.09
C SER A 71 2.81 13.32 1.45
N ALA A 72 2.11 14.11 0.66
CA ALA A 72 0.69 14.42 0.84
C ALA A 72 -0.18 13.15 0.87
N VAL A 73 0.12 12.17 0.00
CA VAL A 73 -0.59 10.87 -0.02
C VAL A 73 -0.44 10.16 1.32
N SER A 74 0.78 10.09 1.85
CA SER A 74 1.08 9.34 3.08
C SER A 74 0.51 10.02 4.31
N ILE A 75 0.58 11.34 4.38
CA ILE A 75 -0.02 12.15 5.45
C ILE A 75 -1.54 11.93 5.48
N ALA A 76 -2.19 12.18 4.35
CA ALA A 76 -3.65 12.05 4.27
C ALA A 76 -4.11 10.61 4.53
N TYR A 77 -3.40 9.61 4.00
CA TYR A 77 -3.71 8.21 4.23
C TYR A 77 -3.58 7.78 5.69
N ALA A 78 -2.56 8.26 6.40
CA ALA A 78 -2.37 7.94 7.82
C ALA A 78 -3.60 8.32 8.66
N PHE A 79 -4.15 9.52 8.45
CA PHE A 79 -5.36 9.98 9.12
C PHE A 79 -6.63 9.31 8.59
N SER A 80 -6.75 9.23 7.26
CA SER A 80 -7.94 8.67 6.61
C SER A 80 -8.16 7.22 7.01
N LYS A 81 -7.11 6.40 7.06
CA LYS A 81 -7.22 4.98 7.43
C LYS A 81 -7.87 4.80 8.81
N PHE A 82 -7.58 5.68 9.74
CA PHE A 82 -8.17 5.66 11.08
C PHE A 82 -9.65 6.06 11.06
N VAL A 83 -9.97 7.19 10.41
CA VAL A 83 -11.34 7.72 10.34
C VAL A 83 -12.24 6.80 9.51
N MET A 84 -11.77 6.39 8.33
CA MET A 84 -12.55 5.59 7.37
C MET A 84 -12.82 4.17 7.86
N GLY A 85 -12.03 3.64 8.79
CA GLY A 85 -12.34 2.39 9.49
C GLY A 85 -13.72 2.43 10.15
N SER A 86 -13.94 3.45 10.99
CA SER A 86 -15.21 3.62 11.71
C SER A 86 -16.40 3.94 10.81
N VAL A 87 -16.17 4.67 9.70
CA VAL A 87 -17.21 4.97 8.72
C VAL A 87 -17.59 3.74 7.91
N SER A 88 -16.60 2.95 7.50
CA SER A 88 -16.79 1.71 6.74
C SER A 88 -17.61 0.66 7.49
N ASP A 89 -17.40 0.53 8.80
CA ASP A 89 -18.15 -0.42 9.64
C ASP A 89 -19.66 -0.16 9.64
N ARG A 90 -20.06 1.08 9.36
CA ARG A 90 -21.45 1.55 9.29
C ARG A 90 -21.99 1.71 7.87
N SER A 91 -21.21 1.31 6.86
CA SER A 91 -21.51 1.54 5.45
C SER A 91 -21.62 0.23 4.67
N ASP A 92 -22.33 0.27 3.53
CA ASP A 92 -22.28 -0.79 2.50
C ASP A 92 -20.87 -0.90 1.94
N ALA A 93 -20.20 -2.01 2.21
CA ALA A 93 -18.80 -2.23 1.82
C ALA A 93 -18.58 -2.12 0.30
N ARG A 94 -19.57 -2.56 -0.52
CA ARG A 94 -19.54 -2.43 -1.98
C ARG A 94 -19.49 -0.98 -2.41
N LYS A 95 -20.43 -0.19 -1.94
CA LYS A 95 -20.57 1.22 -2.32
C LYS A 95 -19.36 2.02 -1.81
N PHE A 96 -18.94 1.76 -0.58
CA PHE A 96 -17.85 2.45 0.06
C PHE A 96 -16.54 2.24 -0.72
N LEU A 97 -16.20 0.99 -1.04
CA LEU A 97 -15.00 0.66 -1.82
C LEU A 97 -15.04 1.26 -3.22
N CYS A 98 -16.16 1.08 -3.94
CA CYS A 98 -16.26 1.53 -5.34
C CYS A 98 -16.26 3.05 -5.46
N VAL A 99 -16.98 3.77 -4.59
CA VAL A 99 -17.00 5.24 -4.60
C VAL A 99 -15.61 5.80 -4.32
N GLY A 100 -14.92 5.29 -3.29
CA GLY A 100 -13.56 5.72 -2.99
C GLY A 100 -12.60 5.46 -4.15
N LEU A 101 -12.71 4.30 -4.83
CA LEU A 101 -11.88 3.97 -5.98
C LEU A 101 -12.16 4.85 -7.19
N ILE A 102 -13.44 5.10 -7.52
CA ILE A 102 -13.83 5.98 -8.65
C ILE A 102 -13.32 7.40 -8.39
N LEU A 103 -13.54 7.95 -7.20
CA LEU A 103 -13.07 9.28 -6.85
C LEU A 103 -11.54 9.38 -6.87
N SER A 104 -10.82 8.34 -6.41
CA SER A 104 -9.36 8.26 -6.51
C SER A 104 -8.90 8.26 -7.98
N ALA A 105 -9.57 7.48 -8.83
CA ALA A 105 -9.25 7.41 -10.25
C ALA A 105 -9.52 8.75 -10.96
N LEU A 106 -10.65 9.39 -10.68
CA LEU A 106 -10.95 10.72 -11.22
C LEU A 106 -9.94 11.78 -10.78
N THR A 107 -9.53 11.76 -9.51
CA THR A 107 -8.50 12.67 -8.99
C THR A 107 -7.16 12.43 -9.68
N MET A 108 -6.79 11.16 -9.90
CA MET A 108 -5.55 10.82 -10.59
C MET A 108 -5.60 11.19 -12.07
N MET A 109 -6.75 11.02 -12.73
CA MET A 109 -6.97 11.55 -14.10
C MET A 109 -6.82 13.07 -14.14
N ALA A 110 -7.34 13.80 -13.16
CA ALA A 110 -7.19 15.24 -13.08
C ALA A 110 -5.71 15.67 -13.08
N VAL A 111 -4.84 14.95 -12.34
CA VAL A 111 -3.39 15.20 -12.37
C VAL A 111 -2.82 15.06 -13.79
N GLY A 112 -3.26 14.04 -14.53
CA GLY A 112 -2.80 13.81 -15.91
C GLY A 112 -3.37 14.80 -16.93
N LEU A 113 -4.52 15.42 -16.67
CA LEU A 113 -5.22 16.28 -17.64
C LEU A 113 -5.01 17.77 -17.40
N ILE A 114 -4.68 18.20 -16.19
CA ILE A 114 -4.47 19.62 -15.86
C ILE A 114 -3.28 20.16 -16.66
N PRO A 115 -3.42 21.31 -17.34
CA PRO A 115 -2.30 22.00 -17.99
C PRO A 115 -1.46 22.67 -16.90
N PHE A 116 -0.21 22.23 -16.73
CA PHE A 116 0.75 22.85 -15.83
C PHE A 116 1.46 24.01 -16.53
N GLY A 117 1.56 25.14 -15.82
CA GLY A 117 2.25 26.33 -16.28
C GLY A 117 3.73 26.36 -15.89
N PRO A 118 4.46 27.44 -16.20
CA PRO A 118 5.87 27.60 -15.87
C PRO A 118 6.13 27.84 -14.38
N ASN A 119 5.09 28.17 -13.59
CA ASN A 119 5.26 28.42 -12.16
C ASN A 119 5.24 27.12 -11.36
N THR A 120 6.42 26.63 -11.02
CA THR A 120 6.60 25.38 -10.27
C THR A 120 5.97 25.39 -8.89
N ALA A 121 5.83 26.56 -8.22
CA ALA A 121 5.17 26.67 -6.91
C ALA A 121 3.65 26.43 -7.03
N VAL A 122 3.03 26.98 -8.06
CA VAL A 122 1.60 26.73 -8.37
C VAL A 122 1.36 25.27 -8.73
N ASN A 123 2.21 24.71 -9.60
CA ASN A 123 2.14 23.29 -9.96
C ASN A 123 2.24 22.41 -8.72
N THR A 124 3.19 22.70 -7.82
CA THR A 124 3.37 21.95 -6.57
C THR A 124 2.12 22.03 -5.71
N ALA A 125 1.53 23.21 -5.53
CA ALA A 125 0.32 23.38 -4.72
C ALA A 125 -0.86 22.58 -5.29
N ILE A 126 -1.08 22.62 -6.61
CA ILE A 126 -2.14 21.86 -7.28
C ILE A 126 -1.93 20.35 -7.07
N ILE A 127 -0.72 19.85 -7.38
CA ILE A 127 -0.41 18.43 -7.27
C ILE A 127 -0.47 17.98 -5.81
N PHE A 128 0.03 18.77 -4.87
CA PHE A 128 -0.03 18.48 -3.44
C PHE A 128 -1.47 18.30 -2.96
N VAL A 129 -2.38 19.21 -3.32
CA VAL A 129 -3.81 19.11 -2.95
C VAL A 129 -4.45 17.87 -3.58
N LEU A 130 -4.20 17.60 -4.85
CA LEU A 130 -4.73 16.40 -5.51
C LEU A 130 -4.18 15.12 -4.88
N MET A 131 -2.91 15.09 -4.50
CA MET A 131 -2.29 13.97 -3.78
C MET A 131 -2.84 13.80 -2.36
N LEU A 132 -3.17 14.89 -1.65
CA LEU A 132 -3.91 14.82 -0.37
C LEU A 132 -5.27 14.14 -0.56
N ILE A 133 -6.01 14.51 -1.59
CA ILE A 133 -7.31 13.92 -1.91
C ILE A 133 -7.14 12.41 -2.21
N VAL A 134 -6.18 12.04 -3.05
CA VAL A 134 -5.87 10.62 -3.35
C VAL A 134 -5.51 9.86 -2.08
N GLY A 135 -4.67 10.43 -1.23
CA GLY A 135 -4.29 9.85 0.06
C GLY A 135 -5.48 9.62 0.96
N TRP A 136 -6.36 10.61 1.07
CA TRP A 136 -7.59 10.51 1.86
C TRP A 136 -8.52 9.42 1.31
N LEU A 137 -8.76 9.41 0.01
CA LEU A 137 -9.62 8.42 -0.65
C LEU A 137 -9.02 7.01 -0.61
N SER A 138 -7.70 6.86 -0.54
CA SER A 138 -7.04 5.55 -0.37
C SER A 138 -7.44 4.85 0.94
N GLY A 139 -7.87 5.59 1.96
CA GLY A 139 -8.42 5.04 3.20
C GLY A 139 -9.74 4.29 3.03
N PHE A 140 -10.43 4.45 1.90
CA PHE A 140 -11.66 3.72 1.57
C PHE A 140 -11.40 2.29 1.08
N GLY A 141 -10.15 1.88 0.85
CA GLY A 141 -9.83 0.57 0.26
C GLY A 141 -9.80 -0.57 1.27
N TRP A 142 -9.01 -0.47 2.32
CA TRP A 142 -8.77 -1.58 3.26
C TRP A 142 -9.96 -1.92 4.16
N PRO A 143 -10.63 -0.96 4.82
CA PRO A 143 -11.68 -1.25 5.78
C PRO A 143 -12.86 -2.06 5.21
N PRO A 144 -13.43 -1.70 4.04
CA PRO A 144 -14.54 -2.47 3.47
C PRO A 144 -14.12 -3.89 3.07
N CYS A 145 -12.87 -4.09 2.64
CA CYS A 145 -12.35 -5.44 2.38
C CYS A 145 -12.28 -6.28 3.65
N GLY A 146 -11.83 -5.70 4.76
CA GLY A 146 -11.85 -6.37 6.07
C GLY A 146 -13.26 -6.78 6.48
N ARG A 147 -14.24 -5.89 6.31
CA ARG A 147 -15.66 -6.16 6.55
C ARG A 147 -16.18 -7.30 5.66
N ILE A 148 -15.93 -7.26 4.36
CA ILE A 148 -16.30 -8.33 3.42
C ILE A 148 -15.72 -9.67 3.87
N MET A 149 -14.42 -9.72 4.22
CA MET A 149 -13.78 -10.95 4.69
C MET A 149 -14.40 -11.48 5.97
N ALA A 150 -14.83 -10.60 6.88
CA ALA A 150 -15.47 -10.99 8.13
C ALA A 150 -16.85 -11.61 7.91
N HIS A 151 -17.63 -11.11 6.96
CA HIS A 151 -19.00 -11.58 6.70
C HIS A 151 -19.08 -12.78 5.75
N TRP A 152 -18.16 -12.90 4.79
CA TRP A 152 -18.20 -13.95 3.76
C TRP A 152 -17.32 -15.16 4.06
N PHE A 153 -16.38 -15.07 5.03
CA PHE A 153 -15.47 -16.16 5.36
C PHE A 153 -15.48 -16.48 6.85
N SER A 154 -15.66 -17.77 7.16
CA SER A 154 -15.74 -18.26 8.54
C SER A 154 -14.40 -18.07 9.27
N GLN A 155 -14.43 -18.11 10.60
CA GLN A 155 -13.27 -17.87 11.46
C GLN A 155 -12.08 -18.79 11.09
N ASN A 156 -12.38 -20.06 10.82
CA ASN A 156 -11.36 -21.08 10.54
C ASN A 156 -10.62 -20.86 9.20
N GLU A 157 -11.27 -20.27 8.20
CA GLU A 157 -10.68 -20.06 6.86
C GLU A 157 -10.23 -18.62 6.63
N ARG A 158 -10.71 -17.68 7.46
CA ARG A 158 -10.51 -16.22 7.27
C ARG A 158 -9.04 -15.83 7.22
N SER A 159 -8.21 -16.36 8.12
CA SER A 159 -6.77 -16.05 8.17
C SER A 159 -6.08 -16.36 6.86
N PHE A 160 -6.32 -17.55 6.29
CA PHE A 160 -5.76 -17.94 5.01
C PHE A 160 -6.28 -17.05 3.86
N LYS A 161 -7.61 -16.80 3.81
CA LYS A 161 -8.22 -15.94 2.79
C LYS A 161 -7.70 -14.51 2.85
N MET A 162 -7.54 -13.96 4.07
CA MET A 162 -6.94 -12.64 4.27
C MET A 162 -5.48 -12.58 3.81
N SER A 163 -4.69 -13.63 4.04
CA SER A 163 -3.30 -13.68 3.56
C SER A 163 -3.22 -13.68 2.04
N VAL A 164 -4.06 -14.48 1.37
CA VAL A 164 -4.15 -14.48 -0.10
C VAL A 164 -4.63 -13.11 -0.62
N TRP A 165 -5.67 -12.55 0.00
CA TRP A 165 -6.18 -11.23 -0.38
C TRP A 165 -5.12 -10.13 -0.21
N ASN A 166 -4.29 -10.22 0.83
CA ASN A 166 -3.26 -9.20 1.10
C ASN A 166 -2.22 -9.08 -0.03
N VAL A 167 -2.02 -10.12 -0.84
CA VAL A 167 -1.14 -10.07 -2.01
C VAL A 167 -1.66 -9.10 -3.09
N SER A 168 -2.94 -8.75 -3.06
CA SER A 168 -3.57 -7.86 -4.04
C SER A 168 -2.88 -6.50 -4.18
N HIS A 169 -2.41 -5.91 -3.07
CA HIS A 169 -1.71 -4.63 -3.12
C HIS A 169 -0.36 -4.70 -3.87
N THR A 170 0.33 -5.82 -3.76
CA THR A 170 1.59 -6.04 -4.46
C THR A 170 1.36 -6.30 -5.95
N ILE A 171 0.31 -7.05 -6.29
CA ILE A 171 -0.11 -7.26 -7.69
C ILE A 171 -0.55 -5.93 -8.31
N GLY A 172 -1.29 -5.09 -7.59
CA GLY A 172 -1.65 -3.75 -8.05
C GLY A 172 -0.42 -2.89 -8.35
N SER A 173 0.55 -2.85 -7.43
CA SER A 173 1.80 -2.11 -7.63
C SER A 173 2.65 -2.67 -8.77
N PHE A 174 2.73 -4.01 -8.91
CA PHE A 174 3.39 -4.68 -10.03
C PHE A 174 2.75 -4.28 -11.37
N SER A 175 1.43 -4.37 -11.46
CA SER A 175 0.69 -4.05 -12.70
C SER A 175 0.81 -2.58 -13.08
N LEU A 176 0.92 -1.68 -12.10
CA LEU A 176 1.03 -0.24 -12.35
C LEU A 176 2.21 0.10 -13.26
N GLY A 177 3.38 -0.51 -13.08
CA GLY A 177 4.55 -0.23 -13.91
C GLY A 177 4.29 -0.52 -15.39
N PHE A 178 3.66 -1.65 -15.70
CA PHE A 178 3.31 -2.01 -17.09
C PHE A 178 2.19 -1.14 -17.65
N LEU A 179 1.17 -0.83 -16.86
CA LEU A 179 0.10 0.08 -17.28
C LEU A 179 0.63 1.50 -17.51
N ALA A 180 1.61 1.94 -16.74
CA ALA A 180 2.27 3.21 -16.94
C ALA A 180 3.05 3.26 -18.27
N ILE A 181 3.77 2.17 -18.60
CA ILE A 181 4.44 2.04 -19.91
C ILE A 181 3.42 2.11 -21.05
N ALA A 182 2.36 1.30 -20.97
CA ALA A 182 1.30 1.30 -21.97
C ALA A 182 0.62 2.67 -22.12
N GLY A 183 0.39 3.36 -21.00
CA GLY A 183 -0.20 4.70 -21.00
C GLY A 183 0.71 5.75 -21.67
N VAL A 184 2.03 5.70 -21.41
CA VAL A 184 3.00 6.59 -22.07
C VAL A 184 3.09 6.31 -23.57
N SER A 185 3.10 5.03 -23.98
CA SER A 185 3.10 4.63 -25.38
C SER A 185 1.84 5.15 -26.09
N LEU A 186 0.67 4.91 -25.50
CA LEU A 186 -0.60 5.39 -26.04
C LEU A 186 -0.64 6.92 -26.15
N ALA A 187 -0.10 7.65 -25.19
CA ALA A 187 -0.01 9.10 -25.24
C ALA A 187 0.89 9.57 -26.38
N ALA A 188 1.99 8.88 -26.64
CA ALA A 188 2.88 9.14 -27.77
C ALA A 188 2.18 8.88 -29.13
N ASP A 189 1.48 7.76 -29.24
CA ASP A 189 0.71 7.39 -30.46
C ASP A 189 -0.41 8.40 -30.78
N LEU A 190 -0.98 9.01 -29.73
CA LEU A 190 -1.99 10.09 -29.86
C LEU A 190 -1.38 11.48 -30.09
N GLY A 191 -0.06 11.59 -30.21
CA GLY A 191 0.64 12.86 -30.45
C GLY A 191 0.66 13.80 -29.22
N ILE A 192 0.47 13.30 -28.01
CA ILE A 192 0.51 14.11 -26.80
C ILE A 192 1.97 14.42 -26.46
N ALA A 193 2.35 15.69 -26.50
CA ALA A 193 3.74 16.14 -26.27
C ALA A 193 4.28 15.71 -24.89
N GLN A 194 3.47 15.85 -23.85
CA GLN A 194 3.83 15.42 -22.48
C GLN A 194 3.35 13.98 -22.24
N THR A 195 4.07 13.02 -22.77
CA THR A 195 3.71 11.58 -22.72
C THR A 195 3.59 11.02 -21.32
N TRP A 196 4.30 11.60 -20.33
CA TRP A 196 4.20 11.23 -18.92
C TRP A 196 2.77 11.33 -18.34
N ARG A 197 1.88 12.10 -18.97
CA ARG A 197 0.45 12.17 -18.62
C ARG A 197 -0.22 10.80 -18.68
N GLY A 198 0.25 9.94 -19.58
CA GLY A 198 -0.20 8.55 -19.68
C GLY A 198 0.01 7.73 -18.42
N ASN A 199 1.00 8.06 -17.58
CA ASN A 199 1.20 7.38 -16.28
C ASN A 199 0.03 7.60 -15.30
N PHE A 200 -0.75 8.65 -15.48
CA PHE A 200 -1.90 8.97 -14.64
C PHE A 200 -3.22 8.53 -15.25
N VAL A 201 -3.44 8.87 -16.52
CA VAL A 201 -4.73 8.69 -17.20
C VAL A 201 -5.03 7.21 -17.45
N PHE A 202 -4.11 6.47 -18.05
CA PHE A 202 -4.37 5.08 -18.44
C PHE A 202 -4.59 4.14 -17.27
N PRO A 203 -3.74 4.12 -16.22
CA PRO A 203 -4.02 3.31 -15.02
C PRO A 203 -5.31 3.72 -14.30
N ALA A 204 -5.69 5.01 -14.33
CA ALA A 204 -6.95 5.48 -13.74
C ALA A 204 -8.17 4.96 -14.51
N LEU A 205 -8.14 4.91 -15.84
CA LEU A 205 -9.19 4.29 -16.65
C LEU A 205 -9.36 2.81 -16.34
N VAL A 206 -8.25 2.09 -16.21
CA VAL A 206 -8.27 0.67 -15.80
C VAL A 206 -8.86 0.52 -14.39
N ALA A 207 -8.47 1.38 -13.45
CA ALA A 207 -9.04 1.37 -12.09
C ALA A 207 -10.54 1.65 -12.09
N MET A 208 -11.04 2.55 -12.95
CA MET A 208 -12.48 2.80 -13.11
C MET A 208 -13.21 1.57 -13.68
N ALA A 209 -12.64 0.90 -14.69
CA ALA A 209 -13.20 -0.34 -15.21
C ALA A 209 -13.27 -1.43 -14.13
N ILE A 210 -12.22 -1.57 -13.31
CA ILE A 210 -12.22 -2.49 -12.17
C ILE A 210 -13.27 -2.06 -11.13
N ALA A 211 -13.46 -0.77 -10.87
CA ALA A 211 -14.50 -0.28 -9.94
C ALA A 211 -15.92 -0.67 -10.41
N LEU A 212 -16.19 -0.61 -11.70
CA LEU A 212 -17.48 -1.08 -12.28
C LEU A 212 -17.63 -2.60 -12.10
N PHE A 213 -16.57 -3.37 -12.34
CA PHE A 213 -16.56 -4.80 -12.05
C PHE A 213 -16.83 -5.07 -10.55
N CYS A 214 -16.17 -4.34 -9.64
CA CYS A 214 -16.39 -4.46 -8.20
C CYS A 214 -17.82 -4.14 -7.80
N TRP A 215 -18.42 -3.12 -8.41
CA TRP A 215 -19.82 -2.78 -8.19
C TRP A 215 -20.76 -3.94 -8.52
N TRP A 216 -20.47 -4.66 -9.59
CA TRP A 216 -21.21 -5.85 -9.97
C TRP A 216 -20.86 -7.07 -9.11
N ALA A 217 -19.59 -7.28 -8.74
CA ALA A 217 -19.08 -8.48 -8.09
C ALA A 217 -19.29 -8.49 -6.58
N ILE A 218 -19.08 -7.36 -5.89
CA ILE A 218 -19.12 -7.29 -4.43
C ILE A 218 -20.57 -7.26 -3.92
N ARG A 219 -20.77 -7.91 -2.79
CA ARG A 219 -21.98 -7.79 -1.96
C ARG A 219 -21.55 -7.56 -0.51
N ASP A 220 -22.28 -6.72 0.24
CA ASP A 220 -21.90 -6.35 1.59
C ASP A 220 -21.90 -7.57 2.53
N THR A 221 -23.02 -8.23 2.63
CA THR A 221 -23.19 -9.41 3.50
C THR A 221 -23.97 -10.52 2.79
N PRO A 222 -23.82 -11.80 3.19
CA PRO A 222 -24.63 -12.91 2.70
C PRO A 222 -26.12 -12.67 2.89
N GLU A 223 -26.51 -12.13 4.06
CA GLU A 223 -27.91 -11.88 4.42
C GLU A 223 -28.57 -10.86 3.49
N SER A 224 -27.79 -9.92 2.95
CA SER A 224 -28.28 -8.96 1.94
C SER A 224 -28.64 -9.62 0.60
N CYS A 225 -28.21 -10.87 0.40
CA CYS A 225 -28.46 -11.70 -0.77
C CYS A 225 -29.50 -12.81 -0.50
N GLY A 226 -30.07 -12.88 0.72
CA GLY A 226 -30.98 -13.96 1.12
C GLY A 226 -30.26 -15.26 1.46
N LEU A 227 -28.98 -15.18 1.82
CA LEU A 227 -28.18 -16.32 2.30
C LEU A 227 -28.07 -16.27 3.83
N PRO A 228 -27.93 -17.42 4.53
CA PRO A 228 -27.67 -17.43 5.96
C PRO A 228 -26.29 -16.80 6.28
N ALA A 229 -26.06 -16.44 7.54
CA ALA A 229 -24.75 -16.00 7.98
C ALA A 229 -23.69 -17.09 7.74
N VAL A 230 -22.44 -16.69 7.49
CA VAL A 230 -21.36 -17.64 7.16
C VAL A 230 -21.08 -18.64 8.30
N GLY A 231 -21.26 -18.21 9.54
CA GLY A 231 -21.14 -19.08 10.71
C GLY A 231 -22.16 -20.21 10.71
N ASP A 232 -23.41 -19.91 10.38
CA ASP A 232 -24.49 -20.89 10.29
C ASP A 232 -24.29 -21.84 9.10
N TRP A 233 -23.92 -21.30 7.94
CA TRP A 233 -23.68 -22.13 6.75
C TRP A 233 -22.48 -23.08 6.91
N ARG A 234 -21.41 -22.67 7.61
CA ARG A 234 -20.19 -23.48 7.87
C ARG A 234 -20.23 -24.25 9.18
N ASN A 235 -21.25 -24.06 9.99
CA ASN A 235 -21.32 -24.55 11.37
C ASN A 235 -20.05 -24.18 12.17
N ASP A 236 -19.60 -22.93 12.02
CA ASP A 236 -18.37 -22.38 12.61
C ASP A 236 -18.73 -21.19 13.50
N HIS A 237 -19.01 -21.48 14.76
CA HIS A 237 -19.35 -20.50 15.80
C HIS A 237 -18.18 -20.21 16.73
N SER A 238 -16.95 -20.58 16.34
CA SER A 238 -15.73 -20.46 17.18
C SER A 238 -15.39 -19.02 17.56
N GLY A 239 -15.85 -18.01 16.79
CA GLY A 239 -15.58 -16.60 17.04
C GLY A 239 -16.52 -15.89 18.01
N VAL A 240 -17.61 -16.51 18.42
CA VAL A 240 -18.70 -15.84 19.19
C VAL A 240 -18.52 -15.97 20.71
N LYS A 241 -17.71 -16.89 21.20
CA LYS A 241 -17.65 -17.26 22.64
C LYS A 241 -16.58 -16.57 23.48
N SER A 242 -15.87 -15.57 23.03
CA SER A 242 -15.00 -14.81 23.94
C SER A 242 -15.75 -13.65 24.62
N LYS A 243 -16.85 -13.95 25.33
CA LYS A 243 -17.51 -13.02 26.26
C LYS A 243 -16.82 -12.93 27.64
N GLY A 244 -15.62 -13.47 27.79
CA GLY A 244 -14.85 -13.36 29.02
C GLY A 244 -13.59 -12.53 28.82
N ALA A 245 -13.36 -11.51 29.62
CA ALA A 245 -12.19 -10.63 29.72
C ALA A 245 -11.78 -9.79 28.50
N ALA A 246 -12.19 -10.14 27.26
CA ALA A 246 -11.95 -9.31 26.06
C ALA A 246 -13.07 -8.27 25.82
N GLY A 247 -14.12 -8.26 26.63
CA GLY A 247 -15.33 -7.46 26.43
C GLY A 247 -15.45 -6.21 27.29
N GLU A 248 -14.52 -5.93 28.19
CA GLU A 248 -14.51 -4.65 28.91
C GLU A 248 -14.09 -3.54 27.93
N LYS A 249 -15.04 -2.64 27.64
CA LYS A 249 -14.76 -1.40 26.88
C LYS A 249 -13.94 -0.48 27.77
N LEU A 250 -12.61 -0.67 27.77
CA LEU A 250 -11.72 0.24 28.45
C LEU A 250 -11.82 1.65 27.83
N PRO A 251 -11.77 2.72 28.64
CA PRO A 251 -11.72 4.08 28.13
C PRO A 251 -10.54 4.24 27.16
N PHE A 252 -10.74 4.97 26.06
CA PHE A 252 -9.68 5.22 25.07
C PHE A 252 -8.40 5.80 25.71
N LYS A 253 -8.54 6.63 26.75
CA LYS A 253 -7.42 7.18 27.52
C LYS A 253 -6.57 6.09 28.13
N THR A 254 -7.16 5.08 28.77
CA THR A 254 -6.47 3.92 29.36
C THR A 254 -5.78 3.09 28.29
N LEU A 255 -6.48 2.80 27.18
CA LEU A 255 -5.92 2.04 26.07
C LEU A 255 -4.70 2.74 25.47
N PHE A 256 -4.82 4.06 25.20
CA PHE A 256 -3.76 4.81 24.54
C PHE A 256 -2.62 5.19 25.49
N VAL A 257 -2.92 5.67 26.70
CA VAL A 257 -1.89 6.13 27.63
C VAL A 257 -1.19 4.96 28.33
N ASP A 258 -1.95 4.03 28.92
CA ASP A 258 -1.36 3.02 29.80
C ASP A 258 -0.75 1.86 29.00
N TYR A 259 -1.39 1.40 27.92
CA TYR A 259 -0.90 0.28 27.13
C TYR A 259 -0.02 0.66 25.94
N VAL A 260 -0.16 1.89 25.41
CA VAL A 260 0.63 2.32 24.25
C VAL A 260 1.73 3.28 24.67
N LEU A 261 1.41 4.48 25.18
CA LEU A 261 2.42 5.51 25.46
C LEU A 261 3.41 5.14 26.55
N LYS A 262 2.98 4.42 27.59
CA LYS A 262 3.87 3.95 28.67
C LYS A 262 4.70 2.71 28.31
N ASN A 263 4.38 2.03 27.20
CA ASN A 263 5.08 0.81 26.78
C ASN A 263 6.36 1.13 26.00
N LYS A 264 7.50 1.07 26.68
CA LYS A 264 8.82 1.36 26.08
C LYS A 264 9.15 0.45 24.90
N LEU A 265 8.77 -0.83 24.93
CA LEU A 265 9.02 -1.75 23.82
C LEU A 265 8.21 -1.37 22.57
N LEU A 266 7.00 -0.85 22.75
CA LEU A 266 6.20 -0.39 21.63
C LEU A 266 6.80 0.85 20.95
N TRP A 267 7.45 1.74 21.71
CA TRP A 267 8.21 2.86 21.16
C TRP A 267 9.40 2.39 20.32
N ILE A 268 10.15 1.37 20.82
CA ILE A 268 11.25 0.78 20.03
C ILE A 268 10.72 0.23 18.70
N VAL A 269 9.61 -0.52 18.72
CA VAL A 269 8.98 -1.05 17.49
C VAL A 269 8.50 0.09 16.59
N ALA A 270 7.92 1.16 17.13
CA ALA A 270 7.46 2.31 16.35
C ALA A 270 8.64 3.04 15.67
N ILE A 271 9.73 3.25 16.38
CA ILE A 271 10.95 3.89 15.84
C ILE A 271 11.61 2.97 14.78
N SER A 272 11.75 1.68 15.05
CA SER A 272 12.24 0.71 14.05
C SER A 272 11.35 0.71 12.79
N ASN A 273 10.04 0.85 12.96
CA ASN A 273 9.11 0.92 11.83
C ASN A 273 9.30 2.19 10.99
N VAL A 274 9.81 3.29 11.56
CA VAL A 274 10.21 4.48 10.78
C VAL A 274 11.32 4.12 9.80
N ALA A 275 12.37 3.43 10.26
CA ALA A 275 13.47 3.00 9.41
C ALA A 275 13.01 2.02 8.31
N VAL A 276 12.19 1.04 8.67
CA VAL A 276 11.59 0.09 7.72
C VAL A 276 10.82 0.82 6.62
N TYR A 277 9.99 1.80 6.97
CA TYR A 277 9.17 2.55 6.02
C TYR A 277 10.00 3.54 5.20
N MET A 278 11.01 4.16 5.80
CA MET A 278 11.98 5.01 5.08
C MET A 278 12.66 4.23 3.95
N VAL A 279 13.16 3.03 4.24
CA VAL A 279 13.82 2.18 3.23
C VAL A 279 12.82 1.70 2.17
N ARG A 280 11.68 1.16 2.60
CA ARG A 280 10.64 0.67 1.69
C ARG A 280 10.23 1.70 0.65
N TYR A 281 9.89 2.89 1.12
CA TYR A 281 9.38 3.96 0.26
C TYR A 281 10.51 4.78 -0.37
N GLY A 282 11.64 4.93 0.32
CA GLY A 282 12.83 5.59 -0.21
C GLY A 282 13.36 4.91 -1.48
N ILE A 283 13.44 3.59 -1.46
CA ILE A 283 13.82 2.84 -2.68
C ILE A 283 12.61 2.73 -3.62
N GLY A 284 11.46 2.25 -3.13
CA GLY A 284 10.32 1.93 -3.99
C GLY A 284 9.78 3.12 -4.79
N ASP A 285 9.75 4.32 -4.21
CA ASP A 285 9.18 5.50 -4.86
C ASP A 285 10.21 6.31 -5.66
N TRP A 286 11.51 6.25 -5.31
CA TRP A 286 12.55 7.01 -5.98
C TRP A 286 13.41 6.21 -6.96
N ALA A 287 13.32 4.88 -6.98
CA ALA A 287 14.11 4.07 -7.90
C ALA A 287 13.93 4.48 -9.38
N PRO A 288 12.71 4.73 -9.89
CA PRO A 288 12.55 5.17 -11.27
C PRO A 288 13.30 6.46 -11.56
N THR A 289 13.22 7.44 -10.67
CA THR A 289 13.88 8.74 -10.84
C THR A 289 15.41 8.61 -10.73
N TYR A 290 15.90 7.90 -9.70
CA TYR A 290 17.33 7.70 -9.51
C TYR A 290 17.99 7.00 -10.71
N LEU A 291 17.41 5.90 -11.17
CA LEU A 291 17.95 5.09 -12.27
C LEU A 291 17.97 5.84 -13.61
N GLN A 292 16.95 6.66 -13.86
CA GLN A 292 16.90 7.49 -15.06
C GLN A 292 17.86 8.67 -14.98
N THR A 293 17.92 9.39 -13.85
CA THR A 293 18.82 10.52 -13.66
C THR A 293 20.29 10.10 -13.75
N LYS A 294 20.63 8.89 -13.31
CA LYS A 294 21.98 8.32 -13.44
C LYS A 294 22.28 7.72 -14.82
N GLY A 295 21.30 7.72 -15.74
CA GLY A 295 21.46 7.15 -17.08
C GLY A 295 21.63 5.63 -17.11
N ILE A 296 21.33 4.93 -16.01
CA ILE A 296 21.48 3.46 -15.90
C ILE A 296 20.37 2.74 -16.67
N MET A 297 19.16 3.26 -16.59
CA MET A 297 17.96 2.65 -17.19
C MET A 297 17.13 3.70 -17.93
N THR A 298 16.51 3.28 -19.01
CA THR A 298 15.48 4.06 -19.70
C THR A 298 14.21 4.20 -18.86
N ALA A 299 13.30 5.09 -19.26
CA ALA A 299 12.01 5.27 -18.59
C ALA A 299 11.19 3.97 -18.52
N ALA A 300 11.19 3.16 -19.58
CA ALA A 300 10.49 1.87 -19.59
C ALA A 300 11.17 0.85 -18.66
N GLU A 301 12.49 0.71 -18.76
CA GLU A 301 13.27 -0.22 -17.91
C GLU A 301 13.11 0.09 -16.43
N SER A 302 13.12 1.36 -16.03
CA SER A 302 12.95 1.77 -14.63
C SER A 302 11.56 1.44 -14.07
N LYS A 303 10.51 1.50 -14.90
CA LYS A 303 9.15 1.09 -14.54
C LYS A 303 9.03 -0.43 -14.40
N VAL A 304 9.74 -1.19 -15.25
CA VAL A 304 9.86 -2.65 -15.10
C VAL A 304 10.60 -2.99 -13.79
N ALA A 305 11.70 -2.30 -13.50
CA ALA A 305 12.46 -2.48 -12.26
C ALA A 305 11.60 -2.22 -11.01
N PHE A 306 10.78 -1.15 -11.02
CA PHE A 306 9.77 -0.88 -9.99
C PHE A 306 8.78 -2.06 -9.84
N SER A 307 8.29 -2.60 -10.94
CA SER A 307 7.36 -3.73 -10.93
C SER A 307 8.01 -5.00 -10.36
N VAL A 308 9.22 -5.33 -10.79
CA VAL A 308 9.99 -6.49 -10.30
C VAL A 308 10.24 -6.38 -8.80
N HIS A 309 10.68 -5.23 -8.31
CA HIS A 309 10.86 -4.97 -6.88
C HIS A 309 9.58 -5.29 -6.08
N ASN A 310 8.43 -4.88 -6.56
CA ASN A 310 7.15 -5.10 -5.87
C ASN A 310 6.73 -6.57 -5.87
N ILE A 311 6.83 -7.29 -7.00
CA ILE A 311 6.38 -8.70 -7.06
C ILE A 311 7.29 -9.62 -6.23
N VAL A 312 8.61 -9.37 -6.25
CA VAL A 312 9.55 -10.10 -5.40
C VAL A 312 9.26 -9.87 -3.92
N GLY A 313 8.80 -8.67 -3.56
CA GLY A 313 8.35 -8.34 -2.21
C GLY A 313 7.15 -9.18 -1.73
N ALA A 314 6.24 -9.58 -2.62
CA ALA A 314 5.15 -10.49 -2.25
C ALA A 314 5.69 -11.86 -1.83
N VAL A 315 6.63 -12.41 -2.60
CA VAL A 315 7.30 -13.67 -2.28
C VAL A 315 8.04 -13.55 -0.95
N GLY A 316 8.79 -12.45 -0.76
CA GLY A 316 9.52 -12.17 0.47
C GLY A 316 8.60 -12.11 1.71
N THR A 317 7.43 -11.47 1.60
CA THR A 317 6.46 -11.43 2.71
C THR A 317 6.03 -12.82 3.15
N ILE A 318 5.70 -13.70 2.20
CA ILE A 318 5.27 -15.08 2.47
C ILE A 318 6.42 -15.88 3.10
N ALA A 319 7.62 -15.79 2.52
CA ALA A 319 8.82 -16.48 3.00
C ALA A 319 9.18 -16.05 4.43
N CYS A 320 9.20 -14.74 4.71
CA CYS A 320 9.48 -14.19 6.04
C CYS A 320 8.43 -14.61 7.07
N GLY A 321 7.15 -14.61 6.70
CA GLY A 321 6.06 -15.08 7.57
C GLY A 321 6.19 -16.57 7.90
N TRP A 322 6.50 -17.39 6.90
CA TRP A 322 6.77 -18.82 7.07
C TRP A 322 7.97 -19.07 7.98
N ALA A 323 9.10 -18.40 7.71
CA ALA A 323 10.33 -18.52 8.51
C ALA A 323 10.10 -18.09 9.96
N THR A 324 9.39 -16.97 10.18
CA THR A 324 9.01 -16.51 11.52
C THR A 324 8.25 -17.58 12.29
N SER A 325 7.28 -18.23 11.64
CA SER A 325 6.44 -19.23 12.28
C SER A 325 7.18 -20.55 12.53
N LYS A 326 7.92 -21.04 11.55
CA LYS A 326 8.55 -22.39 11.60
C LYS A 326 9.92 -22.38 12.23
N ILE A 327 10.78 -21.39 11.91
CA ILE A 327 12.16 -21.33 12.38
C ILE A 327 12.24 -20.61 13.73
N PHE A 328 11.60 -19.44 13.82
CA PHE A 328 11.68 -18.58 15.02
C PHE A 328 10.52 -18.77 16.00
N LYS A 329 9.67 -19.79 15.81
CA LYS A 329 8.55 -20.14 16.72
C LYS A 329 7.65 -18.94 17.04
N GLY A 330 7.35 -18.11 16.02
CA GLY A 330 6.51 -16.92 16.14
C GLY A 330 7.22 -15.65 16.64
N ARG A 331 8.54 -15.68 16.89
CA ARG A 331 9.30 -14.50 17.32
C ARG A 331 9.61 -13.61 16.13
N CYS A 332 9.00 -12.43 16.05
CA CYS A 332 9.16 -11.49 14.93
C CYS A 332 10.51 -10.78 14.96
N ALA A 333 11.05 -10.44 16.15
CA ALA A 333 12.24 -9.61 16.27
C ALA A 333 13.50 -10.20 15.59
N PRO A 334 13.89 -11.47 15.77
CA PRO A 334 15.05 -12.03 15.07
C PRO A 334 14.91 -11.99 13.54
N MET A 335 13.68 -12.28 13.05
CA MET A 335 13.43 -12.24 11.61
C MET A 335 13.51 -10.83 11.06
N ASN A 336 13.00 -9.81 11.79
CA ASN A 336 13.12 -8.41 11.40
C ASN A 336 14.59 -7.98 11.29
N VAL A 337 15.43 -8.34 12.27
CA VAL A 337 16.87 -8.02 12.25
C VAL A 337 17.56 -8.65 11.03
N ILE A 338 17.34 -9.95 10.79
CA ILE A 338 17.92 -10.65 9.63
C ILE A 338 17.47 -9.99 8.33
N CYS A 339 16.17 -9.74 8.19
CA CYS A 339 15.62 -9.11 6.99
C CYS A 339 16.19 -7.71 6.77
N MET A 340 16.27 -6.87 7.81
CA MET A 340 16.80 -5.51 7.69
C MET A 340 18.29 -5.51 7.37
N PHE A 341 19.07 -6.43 7.97
CA PHE A 341 20.49 -6.59 7.63
C PHE A 341 20.70 -6.97 6.16
N LEU A 342 19.98 -7.98 5.67
CA LEU A 342 20.07 -8.39 4.26
C LEU A 342 19.51 -7.32 3.30
N CYS A 343 18.49 -6.60 3.72
CA CYS A 343 17.98 -5.45 2.98
C CYS A 343 19.03 -4.33 2.92
N ALA A 344 19.73 -4.03 4.02
CA ALA A 344 20.79 -3.02 4.07
C ALA A 344 21.95 -3.36 3.11
N LEU A 345 22.34 -4.64 3.00
CA LEU A 345 23.31 -5.10 2.00
C LEU A 345 22.80 -4.86 0.57
N GLY A 346 21.51 -5.10 0.32
CA GLY A 346 20.86 -4.80 -0.95
C GLY A 346 20.89 -3.30 -1.29
N VAL A 347 20.56 -2.44 -0.31
CA VAL A 347 20.57 -0.98 -0.49
C VAL A 347 22.00 -0.47 -0.68
N LEU A 348 22.96 -1.02 0.05
CA LEU A 348 24.37 -0.69 -0.13
C LEU A 348 24.86 -1.07 -1.54
N LEU A 349 24.56 -2.27 -2.02
CA LEU A 349 24.87 -2.69 -3.39
C LEU A 349 24.22 -1.75 -4.42
N TYR A 350 22.94 -1.41 -4.23
CA TYR A 350 22.20 -0.50 -5.09
C TYR A 350 22.88 0.87 -5.17
N TRP A 351 23.31 1.42 -4.03
CA TRP A 351 24.00 2.69 -3.94
C TRP A 351 25.41 2.63 -4.57
N LEU A 352 26.21 1.60 -4.26
CA LEU A 352 27.59 1.45 -4.79
C LEU A 352 27.59 1.38 -6.32
N VAL A 353 26.65 0.65 -6.91
CA VAL A 353 26.49 0.51 -8.37
C VAL A 353 25.97 1.82 -8.97
N GLY A 354 24.98 2.43 -8.34
CA GLY A 354 24.34 3.67 -8.83
C GLY A 354 25.26 4.89 -8.74
N ALA A 355 26.09 4.97 -7.70
CA ALA A 355 27.10 6.03 -7.53
C ALA A 355 28.33 5.84 -8.43
N GLY A 356 28.44 4.72 -9.16
CA GLY A 356 29.58 4.42 -10.03
C GLY A 356 30.85 4.04 -9.27
N ILE A 357 30.74 3.69 -7.98
CA ILE A 357 31.88 3.20 -7.18
C ILE A 357 32.29 1.80 -7.67
N ILE A 358 31.31 0.96 -7.97
CA ILE A 358 31.52 -0.32 -8.66
C ILE A 358 31.42 -0.05 -10.16
N GLN A 359 32.58 0.01 -10.82
CA GLN A 359 32.67 0.22 -12.26
C GLN A 359 32.59 -1.12 -12.98
N VAL A 360 31.53 -1.31 -13.74
CA VAL A 360 31.27 -2.51 -14.56
C VAL A 360 30.65 -2.09 -15.90
N GLU A 361 30.67 -2.98 -16.87
CA GLU A 361 30.01 -2.73 -18.15
C GLU A 361 28.51 -2.41 -17.96
N PRO A 362 27.89 -1.57 -18.84
CA PRO A 362 26.51 -1.13 -18.70
C PRO A 362 25.49 -2.28 -18.58
N ALA A 363 25.71 -3.39 -19.28
CA ALA A 363 24.85 -4.55 -19.18
C ALA A 363 24.91 -5.19 -17.77
N MET A 364 26.13 -5.36 -17.23
CA MET A 364 26.33 -5.90 -15.88
C MET A 364 25.81 -4.93 -14.81
N GLN A 365 25.95 -3.62 -15.02
CA GLN A 365 25.40 -2.60 -14.13
C GLN A 365 23.87 -2.77 -13.97
N LYS A 366 23.13 -2.96 -15.05
CA LYS A 366 21.71 -3.23 -15.02
C LYS A 366 21.37 -4.52 -14.25
N VAL A 367 22.13 -5.59 -14.48
CA VAL A 367 21.94 -6.87 -13.76
C VAL A 367 22.14 -6.68 -12.26
N LEU A 368 23.22 -6.01 -11.84
CA LEU A 368 23.49 -5.74 -10.42
C LEU A 368 22.40 -4.88 -9.77
N VAL A 369 21.87 -3.89 -10.49
CA VAL A 369 20.72 -3.08 -10.01
C VAL A 369 19.48 -3.94 -9.84
N TYR A 370 19.13 -4.83 -10.79
CA TYR A 370 18.02 -5.76 -10.63
C TYR A 370 18.22 -6.71 -9.44
N VAL A 371 19.42 -7.26 -9.27
CA VAL A 371 19.77 -8.11 -8.10
C VAL A 371 19.56 -7.32 -6.80
N ALA A 372 20.07 -6.10 -6.72
CA ALA A 372 19.90 -5.25 -5.56
C ALA A 372 18.43 -4.96 -5.26
N LEU A 373 17.65 -4.58 -6.26
CA LEU A 373 16.20 -4.31 -6.12
C LEU A 373 15.41 -5.56 -5.72
N CYS A 374 15.79 -6.74 -6.22
CA CYS A 374 15.21 -8.02 -5.81
C CYS A 374 15.53 -8.33 -4.35
N LEU A 375 16.78 -8.16 -3.92
CA LEU A 375 17.19 -8.34 -2.52
C LEU A 375 16.41 -7.40 -1.60
N ILE A 376 16.39 -6.10 -1.93
CA ILE A 376 15.65 -5.10 -1.17
C ILE A 376 14.16 -5.47 -1.12
N GLY A 377 13.55 -5.75 -2.27
CA GLY A 377 12.13 -6.12 -2.35
C GLY A 377 11.81 -7.35 -1.51
N PHE A 378 12.61 -8.41 -1.61
CA PHE A 378 12.39 -9.65 -0.88
C PHE A 378 12.45 -9.46 0.63
N PHE A 379 13.44 -8.72 1.13
CA PHE A 379 13.69 -8.61 2.56
C PHE A 379 12.96 -7.45 3.25
N ILE A 380 12.58 -6.37 2.56
CA ILE A 380 11.91 -5.22 3.20
C ILE A 380 10.45 -5.50 3.55
N TYR A 381 9.73 -6.27 2.74
CA TYR A 381 8.30 -6.51 2.96
C TYR A 381 8.00 -7.44 4.15
N GLY A 382 8.98 -8.27 4.56
CA GLY A 382 8.92 -9.04 5.81
C GLY A 382 8.76 -8.15 7.04
N PRO A 383 9.72 -7.27 7.36
CA PRO A 383 9.63 -6.31 8.45
C PRO A 383 8.39 -5.42 8.41
N VAL A 384 7.96 -4.97 7.23
CA VAL A 384 6.72 -4.19 7.06
C VAL A 384 5.49 -4.92 7.63
N ALA A 385 5.40 -6.23 7.44
CA ALA A 385 4.31 -7.04 7.98
C ALA A 385 4.54 -7.40 9.46
N LEU A 386 5.77 -7.79 9.81
CA LEU A 386 6.10 -8.34 11.13
C LEU A 386 6.17 -7.29 12.24
N THR A 387 6.50 -6.02 11.94
CA THR A 387 6.43 -4.93 12.94
C THR A 387 5.02 -4.71 13.44
N GLY A 388 4.03 -4.81 12.56
CA GLY A 388 2.62 -4.79 12.95
C GLY A 388 2.25 -5.95 13.87
N VAL A 389 2.65 -7.18 13.51
CA VAL A 389 2.43 -8.38 14.34
C VAL A 389 3.14 -8.26 15.69
N GLN A 390 4.36 -7.73 15.71
CA GLN A 390 5.13 -7.52 16.94
C GLN A 390 4.43 -6.52 17.86
N ALA A 391 3.85 -5.44 17.32
CA ALA A 391 3.06 -4.49 18.11
C ALA A 391 1.85 -5.14 18.77
N LEU A 392 1.14 -6.03 18.06
CA LEU A 392 0.00 -6.78 18.62
C LEU A 392 0.42 -7.68 19.78
N ASN A 393 1.62 -8.27 19.72
CA ASN A 393 2.13 -9.19 20.73
C ASN A 393 2.61 -8.49 22.02
N LEU A 394 2.80 -7.17 21.98
CA LEU A 394 3.31 -6.37 23.12
C LEU A 394 2.21 -5.76 24.00
N VAL A 395 0.96 -5.94 23.63
CA VAL A 395 -0.20 -5.37 24.34
C VAL A 395 -1.32 -6.39 24.49
N PRO A 396 -2.22 -6.20 25.48
CA PRO A 396 -3.42 -7.01 25.59
C PRO A 396 -4.31 -6.91 24.35
N LYS A 397 -5.11 -7.95 24.09
CA LYS A 397 -6.00 -8.02 22.91
C LYS A 397 -6.88 -6.78 22.73
N ASN A 398 -7.35 -6.17 23.83
CA ASN A 398 -8.19 -4.97 23.82
C ASN A 398 -7.47 -3.73 23.30
N ALA A 399 -6.13 -3.66 23.41
CA ALA A 399 -5.29 -2.55 22.98
C ALA A 399 -4.58 -2.83 21.63
N ALA A 400 -4.75 -4.02 21.07
CA ALA A 400 -4.04 -4.48 19.88
C ALA A 400 -4.20 -3.55 18.67
N GLY A 401 -5.43 -3.13 18.36
CA GLY A 401 -5.71 -2.21 17.27
C GLY A 401 -5.07 -0.83 17.47
N THR A 402 -5.11 -0.31 18.71
CA THR A 402 -4.50 0.98 19.06
C THR A 402 -2.97 0.93 18.93
N ALA A 403 -2.33 -0.16 19.37
CA ALA A 403 -0.89 -0.36 19.25
C ALA A 403 -0.44 -0.49 17.80
N ALA A 404 -1.14 -1.29 16.99
CA ALA A 404 -0.86 -1.41 15.56
C ALA A 404 -1.06 -0.08 14.83
N GLY A 405 -2.10 0.69 15.19
CA GLY A 405 -2.35 2.03 14.68
C GLY A 405 -1.23 3.01 15.02
N PHE A 406 -0.74 2.99 16.26
CA PHE A 406 0.37 3.81 16.72
C PHE A 406 1.66 3.53 15.95
N VAL A 407 2.06 2.26 15.85
CA VAL A 407 3.25 1.86 15.09
C VAL A 407 3.10 2.20 13.61
N GLY A 408 1.90 1.98 13.04
CA GLY A 408 1.59 2.34 11.67
C GLY A 408 1.65 3.84 11.39
N LEU A 409 1.19 4.68 12.35
CA LEU A 409 1.25 6.13 12.24
C LEU A 409 2.71 6.61 12.12
N PHE A 410 3.62 6.10 12.95
CA PHE A 410 5.05 6.42 12.87
C PHE A 410 5.65 5.99 11.52
N GLY A 411 5.32 4.79 11.05
CA GLY A 411 5.78 4.31 9.74
C GLY A 411 5.32 5.22 8.60
N TYR A 412 4.03 5.55 8.51
CA TYR A 412 3.52 6.36 7.40
C TYR A 412 3.85 7.84 7.53
N LEU A 413 3.72 8.43 8.74
CA LEU A 413 3.90 9.87 8.90
C LEU A 413 5.40 10.24 8.94
N VAL A 414 6.18 9.54 9.75
CA VAL A 414 7.61 9.86 9.92
C VAL A 414 8.44 9.12 8.88
N GLY A 415 8.32 7.80 8.79
CA GLY A 415 9.14 6.98 7.89
C GLY A 415 8.87 7.24 6.41
N ASP A 416 7.62 7.21 6.00
CA ASP A 416 7.23 7.40 4.61
C ASP A 416 7.15 8.89 4.22
N ALA A 417 6.28 9.69 4.86
CA ALA A 417 6.08 11.06 4.42
C ALA A 417 7.29 11.96 4.66
N VAL A 418 7.86 11.94 5.87
CA VAL A 418 8.97 12.83 6.22
C VAL A 418 10.29 12.26 5.70
N CYS A 419 10.74 11.10 6.21
CA CYS A 419 12.09 10.60 5.91
C CYS A 419 12.24 10.20 4.45
N SER A 420 11.33 9.37 3.91
CA SER A 420 11.46 8.84 2.55
C SER A 420 11.19 9.88 1.46
N LYS A 421 10.25 10.80 1.68
CA LYS A 421 9.82 11.70 0.61
C LYS A 421 10.37 13.11 0.77
N ILE A 422 10.10 13.76 1.90
CA ILE A 422 10.56 15.15 2.09
C ILE A 422 12.08 15.20 2.22
N VAL A 423 12.65 14.39 3.11
CA VAL A 423 14.11 14.42 3.37
C VAL A 423 14.89 13.90 2.18
N VAL A 424 14.59 12.72 1.66
CA VAL A 424 15.30 12.13 0.50
C VAL A 424 15.15 13.03 -0.73
N GLY A 425 13.92 13.50 -1.04
CA GLY A 425 13.69 14.43 -2.14
C GLY A 425 14.39 15.77 -1.97
N GLY A 426 14.44 16.31 -0.74
CA GLY A 426 15.17 17.53 -0.40
C GLY A 426 16.68 17.38 -0.56
N ILE A 427 17.26 16.26 -0.09
CA ILE A 427 18.70 15.96 -0.27
C ILE A 427 19.03 15.81 -1.75
N ALA A 428 18.21 15.10 -2.52
CA ALA A 428 18.41 14.92 -3.97
C ALA A 428 18.41 16.26 -4.71
N ASN A 429 17.54 17.19 -4.29
CA ASN A 429 17.45 18.53 -4.89
C ASN A 429 18.57 19.46 -4.46
N GLY A 430 18.96 19.44 -3.18
CA GLY A 430 19.95 20.37 -2.61
C GLY A 430 21.40 19.90 -2.69
N SER A 431 21.65 18.61 -2.93
CA SER A 431 22.99 18.01 -2.97
C SER A 431 23.14 17.07 -4.17
N SER A 432 22.85 15.78 -3.99
CA SER A 432 22.93 14.79 -5.07
C SER A 432 22.05 13.58 -4.82
N TRP A 433 21.71 12.86 -5.87
CA TRP A 433 21.02 11.58 -5.78
C TRP A 433 21.82 10.51 -5.03
N ASP A 434 23.16 10.55 -5.11
CA ASP A 434 24.03 9.60 -4.40
C ASP A 434 23.95 9.82 -2.89
N THR A 435 23.97 11.09 -2.44
CA THR A 435 23.79 11.45 -1.04
C THR A 435 22.39 11.08 -0.54
N ALA A 436 21.36 11.27 -1.37
CA ALA A 436 20.00 10.89 -1.04
C ALA A 436 19.87 9.37 -0.85
N MET A 437 20.41 8.56 -1.75
CA MET A 437 20.39 7.09 -1.61
C MET A 437 21.28 6.59 -0.47
N LEU A 438 22.41 7.26 -0.18
CA LEU A 438 23.22 6.97 0.99
C LEU A 438 22.44 7.19 2.30
N SER A 439 21.61 8.23 2.37
CA SER A 439 20.75 8.45 3.55
C SER A 439 19.76 7.30 3.78
N VAL A 440 19.24 6.70 2.70
CA VAL A 440 18.38 5.51 2.78
C VAL A 440 19.19 4.29 3.24
N ALA A 441 20.42 4.13 2.77
CA ALA A 441 21.32 3.05 3.21
C ALA A 441 21.64 3.15 4.71
N ILE A 442 21.91 4.36 5.23
CA ILE A 442 22.09 4.60 6.66
C ILE A 442 20.80 4.24 7.43
N GLY A 443 19.64 4.67 6.94
CA GLY A 443 18.35 4.31 7.53
C GLY A 443 18.06 2.80 7.58
N ALA A 444 18.65 2.02 6.68
CA ALA A 444 18.53 0.55 6.70
C ALA A 444 19.39 -0.12 7.79
N LEU A 445 20.42 0.55 8.30
CA LEU A 445 21.31 0.05 9.34
C LEU A 445 20.83 0.38 10.77
N ILE A 446 19.90 1.34 10.90
CA ILE A 446 19.28 1.74 12.18
C ILE A 446 18.15 0.77 12.53
#